data_2e6d6560442eb086e7cfadb7a30467db
#
_entry.id   2e6d6560442eb086e7cfadb7a30467db
#
_cell.length_a   1.000
_cell.length_b   1.000
_cell.length_c   1.000
_cell.angle_alpha   90.00
_cell.angle_beta   90.00
_cell.angle_gamma   90.00
#
_symmetry.space_group_name_H-M   'P 1'
#
loop_
_entity.id
_entity.type
_entity.pdbx_description
1 polymer ?
#
loop_
_entity_poly.entity_id
_entity_poly.type
_entity_poly.pdbx_seq_one_letter_code
_entity_poly.pdbx_strand_id
1 'polypeptide(L)'
;MSNIAEFITGVKEKYPAQLLKGRIEYEGNVVSCFFKDMLLLDDTTFEKDDFITVDGRFYFSLLKDLRKKGFYSLDEITILSNSKQEVIDRYEDCGGWDSIQHQMDIINTQNFDTYIDILYRENVMLRMCDDGFNLLKEINIKDKKVIPLKLFRKMTAEEVTDWYEARISSYGTGYSSKI
;
A
#
# COMPACT_ATOMS: atom_id res chain seq x y z
N MET A 1 -15.37 -6.51 -17.11
CA MET A 1 -14.33 -6.65 -16.07
C MET A 1 -13.28 -5.61 -16.37
N SER A 2 -13.19 -4.54 -15.57
CA SER A 2 -12.11 -3.56 -15.72
C SER A 2 -10.77 -4.28 -15.53
N ASN A 3 -9.84 -4.02 -16.42
CA ASN A 3 -8.54 -4.67 -16.41
C ASN A 3 -7.75 -4.08 -15.22
N ILE A 4 -7.58 -4.85 -14.13
CA ILE A 4 -6.84 -4.42 -12.92
C ILE A 4 -5.47 -3.85 -13.29
N ALA A 5 -4.88 -4.31 -14.40
CA ALA A 5 -3.59 -3.82 -14.89
C ALA A 5 -3.59 -2.31 -15.27
N GLU A 6 -4.75 -1.72 -15.56
CA GLU A 6 -4.86 -0.28 -15.88
C GLU A 6 -4.67 0.60 -14.65
N PHE A 7 -4.93 0.07 -13.47
CA PHE A 7 -4.87 0.81 -12.19
C PHE A 7 -3.59 0.55 -11.38
N ILE A 8 -2.75 -0.40 -11.82
CA ILE A 8 -1.57 -0.83 -11.06
C ILE A 8 -0.32 -0.68 -11.90
N THR A 9 0.68 0.03 -11.35
CA THR A 9 1.99 0.16 -11.98
C THR A 9 2.94 -0.96 -11.54
N GLY A 10 3.73 -1.49 -12.50
CA GLY A 10 4.76 -2.48 -12.19
C GLY A 10 4.21 -3.85 -11.77
N VAL A 11 3.02 -4.20 -12.27
CA VAL A 11 2.44 -5.54 -12.07
C VAL A 11 3.41 -6.59 -12.59
N LYS A 12 3.72 -7.55 -11.73
CA LYS A 12 4.53 -8.73 -12.10
C LYS A 12 3.61 -9.95 -12.11
N GLU A 13 3.78 -10.81 -13.10
CA GLU A 13 3.01 -12.06 -13.25
C GLU A 13 3.00 -12.94 -12.00
N LYS A 14 4.05 -12.81 -11.17
CA LYS A 14 4.19 -13.56 -9.92
C LYS A 14 3.28 -13.08 -8.79
N TYR A 15 2.63 -11.92 -8.92
CA TYR A 15 1.71 -11.44 -7.89
C TYR A 15 0.34 -12.09 -8.07
N PRO A 16 -0.21 -12.71 -7.00
CA PRO A 16 -1.56 -13.26 -7.06
C PRO A 16 -2.61 -12.16 -7.32
N ALA A 17 -3.55 -12.42 -8.23
CA ALA A 17 -4.64 -11.47 -8.51
C ALA A 17 -5.44 -11.11 -7.25
N GLN A 18 -5.57 -12.03 -6.30
CA GLN A 18 -6.24 -11.80 -5.02
C GLN A 18 -5.49 -10.78 -4.13
N LEU A 19 -4.17 -10.71 -4.24
CA LEU A 19 -3.35 -9.73 -3.53
C LEU A 19 -3.53 -8.35 -4.19
N LEU A 20 -3.47 -8.29 -5.52
CA LEU A 20 -3.61 -7.05 -6.28
C LEU A 20 -5.00 -6.41 -6.13
N LYS A 21 -6.06 -7.23 -6.09
CA LYS A 21 -7.44 -6.74 -6.04
C LYS A 21 -7.73 -5.87 -4.81
N GLY A 22 -7.13 -6.17 -3.66
CA GLY A 22 -7.31 -5.39 -2.44
C GLY A 22 -6.57 -4.05 -2.44
N ARG A 23 -5.53 -3.91 -3.28
CA ARG A 23 -4.64 -2.73 -3.24
C ARG A 23 -5.35 -1.42 -3.53
N ILE A 24 -6.28 -1.40 -4.46
CA ILE A 24 -7.05 -0.18 -4.81
C ILE A 24 -7.78 0.33 -3.57
N GLU A 25 -8.44 -0.57 -2.83
CA GLU A 25 -9.16 -0.21 -1.60
C GLU A 25 -8.21 0.21 -0.48
N TYR A 26 -7.16 -0.59 -0.22
CA TYR A 26 -6.25 -0.36 0.90
C TYR A 26 -5.43 0.91 0.73
N GLU A 27 -4.90 1.16 -0.46
CA GLU A 27 -4.19 2.40 -0.77
C GLU A 27 -5.14 3.59 -0.77
N GLY A 28 -6.34 3.44 -1.33
CA GLY A 28 -7.38 4.47 -1.32
C GLY A 28 -7.76 4.91 0.10
N ASN A 29 -7.93 3.97 1.03
CA ASN A 29 -8.24 4.29 2.42
C ASN A 29 -7.12 5.10 3.10
N VAL A 30 -5.85 4.71 2.92
CA VAL A 30 -4.71 5.44 3.49
C VAL A 30 -4.60 6.85 2.89
N VAL A 31 -4.69 6.97 1.55
CA VAL A 31 -4.62 8.26 0.85
C VAL A 31 -5.80 9.18 1.25
N SER A 32 -7.00 8.62 1.41
CA SER A 32 -8.18 9.39 1.84
C SER A 32 -8.04 9.92 3.28
N CYS A 33 -7.35 9.19 4.16
CA CYS A 33 -6.99 9.71 5.48
C CYS A 33 -6.05 10.92 5.37
N PHE A 34 -5.05 10.85 4.49
CA PHE A 34 -4.14 11.98 4.25
C PHE A 34 -4.83 13.18 3.62
N PHE A 35 -5.85 13.00 2.77
CA PHE A 35 -6.67 14.11 2.27
C PHE A 35 -7.35 14.84 3.42
N LYS A 36 -7.93 14.10 4.35
CA LYS A 36 -8.69 14.63 5.48
C LYS A 36 -7.80 15.23 6.56
N ASP A 37 -6.62 14.66 6.78
CA ASP A 37 -5.63 15.14 7.74
C ASP A 37 -4.20 14.91 7.20
N MET A 38 -3.60 15.96 6.66
CA MET A 38 -2.25 15.90 6.10
C MET A 38 -1.16 15.69 7.16
N LEU A 39 -1.44 15.90 8.45
CA LEU A 39 -0.46 15.65 9.53
C LEU A 39 -0.17 14.16 9.67
N LEU A 40 -1.13 13.30 9.31
CA LEU A 40 -0.93 11.85 9.31
C LEU A 40 0.21 11.38 8.39
N LEU A 41 0.63 12.19 7.41
CA LEU A 41 1.81 11.91 6.59
C LEU A 41 3.10 11.89 7.42
N ASP A 42 3.17 12.68 8.48
CA ASP A 42 4.36 12.78 9.34
C ASP A 42 4.46 11.58 10.29
N ASP A 43 3.35 10.89 10.54
CA ASP A 43 3.26 9.71 11.40
C ASP A 43 3.60 8.40 10.68
N THR A 44 3.95 8.47 9.37
CA THR A 44 4.24 7.31 8.56
C THR A 44 5.62 7.35 7.93
N THR A 45 6.17 6.17 7.65
CA THR A 45 7.42 5.99 6.91
C THR A 45 7.21 5.60 5.46
N PHE A 46 5.97 5.74 4.94
CA PHE A 46 5.69 5.39 3.56
C PHE A 46 6.51 6.20 2.56
N GLU A 47 6.95 5.51 1.54
CA GLU A 47 7.54 6.08 0.35
C GLU A 47 6.64 5.82 -0.87
N LYS A 48 6.91 6.52 -1.97
CA LYS A 48 6.12 6.40 -3.20
C LYS A 48 5.98 4.95 -3.68
N ASP A 49 7.02 4.14 -3.50
CA ASP A 49 7.07 2.76 -3.98
C ASP A 49 6.28 1.77 -3.10
N ASP A 50 5.81 2.22 -1.94
CA ASP A 50 4.86 1.45 -1.11
C ASP A 50 3.45 1.42 -1.71
N PHE A 51 3.16 2.34 -2.63
CA PHE A 51 1.94 2.40 -3.40
C PHE A 51 2.16 1.81 -4.80
N ILE A 52 1.35 0.85 -5.20
CA ILE A 52 1.44 0.21 -6.52
C ILE A 52 0.32 0.65 -7.47
N THR A 53 -0.77 1.23 -6.95
CA THR A 53 -1.81 1.79 -7.81
C THR A 53 -1.35 3.12 -8.42
N VAL A 54 -1.83 3.41 -9.63
CA VAL A 54 -1.49 4.65 -10.35
C VAL A 54 -1.93 5.87 -9.54
N ASP A 55 -3.16 5.83 -9.03
CA ASP A 55 -3.74 6.94 -8.28
C ASP A 55 -3.14 7.07 -6.88
N GLY A 56 -2.88 5.94 -6.19
CA GLY A 56 -2.19 5.94 -4.90
C GLY A 56 -0.82 6.61 -4.97
N ARG A 57 -0.01 6.24 -5.96
CA ARG A 57 1.30 6.87 -6.22
C ARG A 57 1.20 8.35 -6.55
N PHE A 58 0.23 8.72 -7.36
CA PHE A 58 0.02 10.09 -7.76
C PHE A 58 -0.34 10.97 -6.56
N TYR A 59 -1.41 10.61 -5.85
CA TYR A 59 -1.89 11.41 -4.72
C TYR A 59 -0.90 11.43 -3.56
N PHE A 60 -0.25 10.31 -3.24
CA PHE A 60 0.78 10.30 -2.22
C PHE A 60 1.93 11.25 -2.56
N SER A 61 2.38 11.25 -3.82
CA SER A 61 3.43 12.18 -4.28
C SER A 61 3.00 13.64 -4.21
N LEU A 62 1.77 13.94 -4.63
CA LEU A 62 1.19 15.29 -4.56
C LEU A 62 1.15 15.79 -3.10
N LEU A 63 0.62 14.98 -2.19
CA LEU A 63 0.51 15.32 -0.78
C LEU A 63 1.88 15.55 -0.11
N LYS A 64 2.87 14.66 -0.39
CA LYS A 64 4.25 14.82 0.11
C LYS A 64 4.90 16.10 -0.43
N ASP A 65 4.65 16.47 -1.67
CA ASP A 65 5.19 17.72 -2.25
C ASP A 65 4.53 18.95 -1.64
N LEU A 66 3.24 18.95 -1.43
CA LEU A 66 2.54 20.03 -0.72
C LEU A 66 3.01 20.14 0.72
N ARG A 67 3.17 19.01 1.41
CA ARG A 67 3.66 18.96 2.79
C ARG A 67 5.07 19.53 2.92
N LYS A 68 5.99 19.22 1.97
CA LYS A 68 7.34 19.79 1.90
C LYS A 68 7.34 21.31 1.68
N LYS A 69 6.29 21.84 1.03
CA LYS A 69 6.08 23.30 0.83
C LYS A 69 5.46 23.98 2.06
N GLY A 70 5.17 23.23 3.13
CA GLY A 70 4.66 23.74 4.40
C GLY A 70 3.13 23.80 4.50
N PHE A 71 2.40 23.12 3.61
CA PHE A 71 0.94 23.02 3.73
C PHE A 71 0.56 21.91 4.72
N TYR A 72 -0.43 22.17 5.56
CA TYR A 72 -0.90 21.29 6.63
C TYR A 72 -2.36 20.86 6.44
N SER A 73 -3.06 21.48 5.50
CA SER A 73 -4.42 21.16 5.10
C SER A 73 -4.51 21.16 3.58
N LEU A 74 -5.41 20.36 3.06
CA LEU A 74 -5.66 20.22 1.63
C LEU A 74 -6.90 21.00 1.25
N ASP A 75 -6.78 21.83 0.22
CA ASP A 75 -7.89 22.46 -0.48
C ASP A 75 -7.54 22.60 -1.97
N GLU A 76 -8.55 22.84 -2.80
CA GLU A 76 -8.39 22.92 -4.25
C GLU A 76 -7.45 24.04 -4.67
N ILE A 77 -7.56 25.22 -4.03
CA ILE A 77 -6.71 26.38 -4.36
C ILE A 77 -5.25 26.06 -4.11
N THR A 78 -4.98 25.39 -3.00
CA THR A 78 -3.61 24.93 -2.64
C THR A 78 -3.04 24.01 -3.72
N ILE A 79 -3.82 23.05 -4.21
CA ILE A 79 -3.41 22.13 -5.29
C ILE A 79 -3.10 22.91 -6.56
N LEU A 80 -4.07 23.68 -7.04
CA LEU A 80 -3.99 24.41 -8.32
C LEU A 80 -2.87 25.46 -8.34
N SER A 81 -2.69 26.17 -7.22
CA SER A 81 -1.69 27.26 -7.13
C SER A 81 -0.26 26.76 -6.92
N ASN A 82 -0.08 25.54 -6.46
CA ASN A 82 1.24 25.00 -6.06
C ASN A 82 1.71 23.82 -6.89
N SER A 83 0.94 23.42 -7.90
CA SER A 83 1.28 22.29 -8.78
C SER A 83 1.67 22.78 -10.18
N LYS A 84 2.49 22.00 -10.88
CA LYS A 84 2.76 22.18 -12.30
C LYS A 84 1.56 21.74 -13.13
N GLN A 85 1.44 22.25 -14.36
CA GLN A 85 0.31 21.93 -15.24
C GLN A 85 0.10 20.42 -15.43
N GLU A 86 1.15 19.64 -15.63
CA GLU A 86 1.08 18.18 -15.78
C GLU A 86 0.43 17.48 -14.55
N VAL A 87 0.67 18.02 -13.35
CA VAL A 87 0.06 17.50 -12.09
C VAL A 87 -1.41 17.93 -12.01
N ILE A 88 -1.73 19.15 -12.45
CA ILE A 88 -3.10 19.66 -12.52
C ILE A 88 -3.92 18.83 -13.51
N ASP A 89 -3.38 18.59 -14.71
CA ASP A 89 -4.06 17.79 -15.73
C ASP A 89 -4.37 16.37 -15.19
N ARG A 90 -3.39 15.75 -14.51
CA ARG A 90 -3.59 14.44 -13.89
C ARG A 90 -4.59 14.47 -12.72
N TYR A 91 -4.58 15.53 -11.93
CA TYR A 91 -5.54 15.74 -10.85
C TYR A 91 -6.98 15.84 -11.39
N GLU A 92 -7.18 16.59 -12.47
CA GLU A 92 -8.48 16.70 -13.16
C GLU A 92 -8.92 15.36 -13.75
N ASP A 93 -8.00 14.60 -14.39
CA ASP A 93 -8.27 13.25 -14.90
C ASP A 93 -8.72 12.29 -13.80
N CYS A 94 -8.26 12.48 -12.57
CA CYS A 94 -8.68 11.70 -11.39
C CYS A 94 -10.01 12.16 -10.79
N GLY A 95 -10.70 13.13 -11.41
CA GLY A 95 -11.99 13.64 -10.96
C GLY A 95 -11.91 14.89 -10.08
N GLY A 96 -10.74 15.54 -10.01
CA GLY A 96 -10.54 16.83 -9.36
C GLY A 96 -10.95 16.87 -7.90
N TRP A 97 -11.36 18.07 -7.46
CA TRP A 97 -11.73 18.31 -6.06
C TRP A 97 -12.94 17.51 -5.60
N ASP A 98 -13.93 17.31 -6.45
CA ASP A 98 -15.14 16.57 -6.11
C ASP A 98 -14.84 15.12 -5.70
N SER A 99 -13.88 14.48 -6.37
CA SER A 99 -13.43 13.13 -6.03
C SER A 99 -12.73 13.09 -4.65
N ILE A 100 -11.84 14.05 -4.38
CA ILE A 100 -11.17 14.18 -3.08
C ILE A 100 -12.18 14.45 -1.97
N GLN A 101 -13.09 15.40 -2.18
CA GLN A 101 -14.12 15.75 -1.21
C GLN A 101 -14.99 14.54 -0.85
N HIS A 102 -15.43 13.79 -1.86
CA HIS A 102 -16.22 12.58 -1.65
C HIS A 102 -15.45 11.55 -0.80
N GLN A 103 -14.17 11.35 -1.07
CA GLN A 103 -13.34 10.44 -0.29
C GLN A 103 -13.16 10.92 1.16
N MET A 104 -12.94 12.22 1.38
CA MET A 104 -12.87 12.79 2.72
C MET A 104 -14.18 12.63 3.51
N ASP A 105 -15.33 12.71 2.83
CA ASP A 105 -16.64 12.58 3.48
C ASP A 105 -16.92 11.16 3.99
N ILE A 106 -16.44 10.13 3.28
CA ILE A 106 -16.69 8.73 3.63
C ILE A 106 -15.64 8.10 4.53
N ILE A 107 -14.41 8.62 4.54
CA ILE A 107 -13.31 8.01 5.30
C ILE A 107 -13.42 8.30 6.81
N ASN A 108 -13.14 7.30 7.63
CA ASN A 108 -13.00 7.47 9.07
C ASN A 108 -11.51 7.42 9.48
N THR A 109 -10.94 8.58 9.79
CA THR A 109 -9.53 8.70 10.21
C THR A 109 -9.21 8.02 11.54
N GLN A 110 -10.21 7.69 12.38
CA GLN A 110 -9.99 6.90 13.59
C GLN A 110 -9.52 5.47 13.30
N ASN A 111 -9.73 4.98 12.07
CA ASN A 111 -9.26 3.68 11.63
C ASN A 111 -7.88 3.74 10.95
N PHE A 112 -7.18 4.87 11.00
CA PHE A 112 -5.93 5.09 10.27
C PHE A 112 -4.87 4.04 10.59
N ASP A 113 -4.63 3.73 11.86
CA ASP A 113 -3.67 2.71 12.27
C ASP A 113 -4.00 1.32 11.67
N THR A 114 -5.30 1.00 11.58
CA THR A 114 -5.74 -0.24 10.93
C THR A 114 -5.46 -0.23 9.42
N TYR A 115 -5.71 0.89 8.76
CA TYR A 115 -5.44 1.02 7.32
C TYR A 115 -3.95 0.94 7.01
N ILE A 116 -3.11 1.56 7.85
CA ILE A 116 -1.65 1.47 7.74
C ILE A 116 -1.18 0.03 7.92
N ASP A 117 -1.63 -0.65 8.97
CA ASP A 117 -1.24 -2.04 9.25
C ASP A 117 -1.59 -2.95 8.07
N ILE A 118 -2.80 -2.80 7.51
CA ILE A 118 -3.22 -3.53 6.32
C ILE A 118 -2.27 -3.27 5.15
N LEU A 119 -1.94 -2.00 4.88
CA LEU A 119 -1.09 -1.63 3.74
C LEU A 119 0.34 -2.15 3.92
N TYR A 120 0.93 -2.01 5.11
CA TYR A 120 2.25 -2.58 5.41
C TYR A 120 2.27 -4.10 5.26
N ARG A 121 1.26 -4.78 5.79
CA ARG A 121 1.12 -6.25 5.64
C ARG A 121 1.06 -6.67 4.18
N GLU A 122 0.25 -5.99 3.36
CA GLU A 122 0.16 -6.28 1.93
C GLU A 122 1.50 -5.99 1.22
N ASN A 123 2.26 -4.95 1.65
CA ASN A 123 3.61 -4.66 1.14
C ASN A 123 4.61 -5.78 1.48
N VAL A 124 4.57 -6.30 2.70
CA VAL A 124 5.39 -7.47 3.07
C VAL A 124 5.07 -8.67 2.18
N MET A 125 3.78 -8.94 1.93
CA MET A 125 3.37 -10.04 1.05
C MET A 125 3.81 -9.84 -0.41
N LEU A 126 3.82 -8.60 -0.94
CA LEU A 126 4.39 -8.30 -2.26
C LEU A 126 5.88 -8.59 -2.30
N ARG A 127 6.62 -8.17 -1.26
CA ARG A 127 8.06 -8.45 -1.13
C ARG A 127 8.33 -9.95 -1.07
N MET A 128 7.54 -10.71 -0.31
CA MET A 128 7.63 -12.18 -0.29
C MET A 128 7.47 -12.78 -1.69
N CYS A 129 6.53 -12.27 -2.49
CA CYS A 129 6.39 -12.69 -3.90
C CYS A 129 7.60 -12.30 -4.74
N ASP A 130 8.19 -11.13 -4.50
CA ASP A 130 9.42 -10.68 -5.17
C ASP A 130 10.59 -11.63 -4.90
N ASP A 131 10.66 -12.17 -3.69
CA ASP A 131 11.66 -13.17 -3.30
C ASP A 131 11.28 -14.60 -3.73
N GLY A 132 10.22 -14.77 -4.49
CA GLY A 132 9.79 -16.05 -5.07
C GLY A 132 8.89 -16.89 -4.17
N PHE A 133 8.40 -16.34 -3.05
CA PHE A 133 7.47 -17.05 -2.18
C PHE A 133 6.07 -17.13 -2.81
N ASN A 134 5.50 -18.33 -2.88
CA ASN A 134 4.18 -18.53 -3.46
C ASN A 134 3.09 -18.47 -2.37
N LEU A 135 2.40 -17.34 -2.30
CA LEU A 135 1.32 -17.09 -1.34
C LEU A 135 0.08 -17.97 -1.52
N LEU A 136 -0.09 -18.61 -2.69
CA LEU A 136 -1.23 -19.49 -2.96
C LEU A 136 -0.92 -20.97 -2.80
N LYS A 137 0.36 -21.35 -2.72
CA LYS A 137 0.76 -22.74 -2.51
C LYS A 137 0.58 -23.12 -1.05
N GLU A 138 -0.18 -24.19 -0.79
CA GLU A 138 -0.33 -24.74 0.55
C GLU A 138 1.01 -25.00 1.23
N ILE A 139 1.12 -24.60 2.47
CA ILE A 139 2.24 -24.93 3.37
C ILE A 139 1.74 -25.68 4.59
N ASN A 140 2.60 -26.49 5.18
CA ASN A 140 2.30 -27.20 6.43
C ASN A 140 2.77 -26.35 7.62
N ILE A 141 1.83 -25.99 8.49
CA ILE A 141 2.14 -25.34 9.77
C ILE A 141 1.59 -26.24 10.87
N LYS A 142 2.50 -26.88 11.63
CA LYS A 142 2.13 -27.79 12.73
C LYS A 142 1.04 -28.79 12.30
N ASP A 143 1.31 -29.51 11.22
CA ASP A 143 0.46 -30.55 10.61
C ASP A 143 -0.87 -30.11 10.02
N LYS A 144 -1.08 -28.79 9.88
CA LYS A 144 -2.21 -28.23 9.17
C LYS A 144 -1.76 -27.61 7.85
N LYS A 145 -2.42 -28.00 6.76
CA LYS A 145 -2.23 -27.35 5.46
C LYS A 145 -2.97 -26.03 5.44
N VAL A 146 -2.26 -24.94 5.13
CA VAL A 146 -2.81 -23.60 5.06
C VAL A 146 -2.35 -22.89 3.80
N ILE A 147 -3.20 -22.01 3.26
CA ILE A 147 -2.83 -21.09 2.18
C ILE A 147 -2.27 -19.83 2.83
N PRO A 148 -0.99 -19.48 2.60
CA PRO A 148 -0.33 -18.35 3.26
C PRO A 148 -1.10 -17.03 3.11
N LEU A 149 -1.59 -16.70 1.93
CA LEU A 149 -2.36 -15.47 1.72
C LEU A 149 -3.55 -15.35 2.67
N LYS A 150 -4.29 -16.46 2.90
CA LYS A 150 -5.44 -16.46 3.81
C LYS A 150 -5.03 -16.39 5.28
N LEU A 151 -3.87 -16.95 5.61
CA LEU A 151 -3.31 -16.92 6.96
C LEU A 151 -2.83 -15.51 7.29
N PHE A 152 -1.98 -14.94 6.44
CA PHE A 152 -1.34 -13.64 6.67
C PHE A 152 -2.34 -12.50 6.75
N ARG A 153 -3.44 -12.55 6.01
CA ARG A 153 -4.51 -11.54 6.12
C ARG A 153 -5.27 -11.54 7.45
N LYS A 154 -5.01 -12.51 8.33
CA LYS A 154 -5.53 -12.56 9.70
C LYS A 154 -4.51 -12.12 10.75
N MET A 155 -3.30 -11.78 10.32
CA MET A 155 -2.17 -11.36 11.14
C MET A 155 -1.96 -9.86 10.97
N THR A 156 -1.26 -9.25 11.92
CA THR A 156 -0.75 -7.87 11.76
C THR A 156 0.43 -7.83 10.80
N ALA A 157 0.82 -6.63 10.36
CA ALA A 157 2.03 -6.47 9.54
C ALA A 157 3.29 -6.98 10.26
N GLU A 158 3.41 -6.70 11.56
CA GLU A 158 4.51 -7.16 12.41
C GLU A 158 4.57 -8.69 12.46
N GLU A 159 3.46 -9.35 12.76
CA GLU A 159 3.38 -10.82 12.81
C GLU A 159 3.78 -11.49 11.49
N VAL A 160 3.39 -10.91 10.34
CA VAL A 160 3.78 -11.42 9.02
C VAL A 160 5.26 -11.19 8.76
N THR A 161 5.79 -10.04 9.16
CA THR A 161 7.22 -9.70 9.04
C THR A 161 8.05 -10.69 9.86
N ASP A 162 7.73 -10.89 11.12
CA ASP A 162 8.42 -11.84 12.02
C ASP A 162 8.39 -13.26 11.47
N TRP A 163 7.23 -13.68 10.96
CA TRP A 163 7.09 -14.99 10.34
C TRP A 163 8.03 -15.15 9.14
N TYR A 164 8.12 -14.11 8.30
CA TYR A 164 8.95 -14.11 7.10
C TYR A 164 10.45 -14.09 7.44
N GLU A 165 10.87 -13.26 8.36
CA GLU A 165 12.26 -13.17 8.83
C GLU A 165 12.73 -14.47 9.47
N ALA A 166 11.91 -15.10 10.32
CA ALA A 166 12.20 -16.38 10.92
C ALA A 166 12.42 -17.47 9.85
N ARG A 167 11.64 -17.41 8.76
CA ARG A 167 11.76 -18.36 7.65
C ARG A 167 13.04 -18.14 6.84
N ILE A 168 13.40 -16.89 6.51
CA ILE A 168 14.65 -16.57 5.80
C ILE A 168 15.85 -17.00 6.64
N SER A 169 15.86 -16.69 7.94
CA SER A 169 16.92 -17.06 8.87
C SER A 169 17.12 -18.57 8.96
N SER A 170 16.03 -19.35 8.86
CA SER A 170 16.11 -20.83 8.88
C SER A 170 16.82 -21.40 7.65
N TYR A 171 16.81 -20.72 6.51
CA TYR A 171 17.57 -21.12 5.32
C TYR A 171 19.07 -20.78 5.45
N GLY A 172 19.41 -19.67 6.13
CA GLY A 172 20.81 -19.25 6.35
C GLY A 172 21.59 -20.17 7.30
N THR A 173 20.95 -20.75 8.30
CA THR A 173 21.59 -21.66 9.26
C THR A 173 21.86 -23.06 8.70
N GLY A 174 21.22 -23.44 7.59
CA GLY A 174 21.47 -24.72 6.90
C GLY A 174 22.78 -24.79 6.12
N TYR A 175 23.44 -23.66 5.86
CA TYR A 175 24.71 -23.61 5.13
C TYR A 175 25.96 -23.67 6.03
N SER A 176 25.82 -23.54 7.34
CA SER A 176 26.95 -23.48 8.29
C SER A 176 27.41 -24.82 8.84
N SER A 177 26.81 -25.95 8.45
CA SER A 177 27.15 -27.24 9.00
C SER A 177 27.83 -28.23 8.04
N LYS A 178 28.42 -27.72 6.95
CA LYS A 178 29.29 -28.51 6.05
C LYS A 178 30.55 -27.72 5.67
N ILE A 179 31.41 -27.50 6.65
CA ILE A 179 32.85 -27.33 6.47
C ILE A 179 33.54 -28.24 7.46
#